data_af6d50bfc7e9f16ca8cad50bcf29f068
#
_entry.id   af6d50bfc7e9f16ca8cad50bcf29f068
#
_cell.length_a   1.000
_cell.length_b   1.000
_cell.length_c   1.000
_cell.angle_alpha   90.00
_cell.angle_beta   90.00
_cell.angle_gamma   90.00
#
_symmetry.space_group_name_H-M   'P 1'
#
loop_
_entity.id
_entity.type
_entity.pdbx_description
1 polymer ?
#
loop_
_entity_poly.entity_id
_entity_poly.type
_entity_poly.pdbx_seq_one_letter_code
_entity_poly.pdbx_strand_id
1 'polypeptide(L)'
;MLIGRKEELKTLHQALIADESKFVAIYGRRRVGKTFLVREAFNNDFAFYHTGLANETNRIQLAEFNRSLTSYSKQKQSKLKDWYDAFDRLGQLLAQSTIPKKVVFIDEMPWMDSPRSNFLSALEHFWNGWASARKDILLIVCGSATSWIINKVIKNHGGLHNRVSVRIHLKPFCLRECELYSEEMGLRFNRRQVLEGYMIMGGVPFYWSQLKPGMSLAQNINQLFFSEDGNLRHEFDDLYDSLFKQPKPYLSIVDALATKKVGMTRTEILQATKLTDNGKLTEYLENLEYCGFIRKYNCIGMKAKNALFQLMDNYTLFYYKFIKDSYINDAQYWTKITGKPEYNTWCGLAFERVCLQHVEQIKAKLGIQGVITTVYSWSVAGSKDKPGAQIDLLIDRSDDVINLCEIKYSKAPFQITNTIDENLQNKRERFIQETGTEKAVHLTMITTMGLSDNPYAWDVQSVVTMDDLFVL
;
A
#
# COMPACT_ATOMS: atom_id res chain seq x y z
N MET A 1 3.71 -19.52 8.99
CA MET A 1 5.03 -19.18 8.37
C MET A 1 4.96 -17.79 7.74
N LEU A 2 5.94 -16.94 7.97
CA LEU A 2 6.02 -15.60 7.39
C LEU A 2 6.69 -15.66 6.01
N ILE A 3 6.00 -15.12 5.00
CA ILE A 3 6.48 -15.11 3.61
C ILE A 3 6.97 -13.72 3.27
N GLY A 4 8.12 -13.63 2.58
CA GLY A 4 8.77 -12.36 2.34
C GLY A 4 9.26 -11.71 3.65
N ARG A 5 9.17 -10.39 3.74
CA ARG A 5 9.40 -9.60 4.98
C ARG A 5 10.78 -9.76 5.61
N LYS A 6 11.79 -10.12 4.81
CA LYS A 6 13.15 -10.37 5.32
C LYS A 6 13.78 -9.12 5.96
N GLU A 7 13.59 -7.96 5.35
CA GLU A 7 14.12 -6.70 5.84
C GLU A 7 13.40 -6.22 7.10
N GLU A 8 12.08 -6.40 7.16
CA GLU A 8 11.30 -6.06 8.35
C GLU A 8 11.68 -6.97 9.53
N LEU A 9 11.84 -8.29 9.30
CA LEU A 9 12.31 -9.23 10.31
C LEU A 9 13.73 -8.87 10.80
N LYS A 10 14.63 -8.62 9.88
CA LYS A 10 15.99 -8.20 10.21
C LYS A 10 15.99 -6.95 11.07
N THR A 11 15.18 -5.96 10.71
CA THR A 11 15.03 -4.71 11.45
C THR A 11 14.48 -4.94 12.86
N LEU A 12 13.48 -5.80 13.03
CA LEU A 12 12.93 -6.16 14.34
C LEU A 12 13.94 -6.93 15.21
N HIS A 13 14.69 -7.87 14.62
CA HIS A 13 15.74 -8.58 15.33
C HIS A 13 16.91 -7.67 15.73
N GLN A 14 17.30 -6.72 14.89
CA GLN A 14 18.29 -5.71 15.25
C GLN A 14 17.83 -4.83 16.42
N ALA A 15 16.54 -4.47 16.45
CA ALA A 15 15.96 -3.74 17.57
C ALA A 15 15.93 -4.57 18.86
N LEU A 16 15.73 -5.90 18.76
CA LEU A 16 15.74 -6.82 19.90
C LEU A 16 17.13 -6.90 20.56
N ILE A 17 18.19 -7.02 19.77
CA ILE A 17 19.56 -7.22 20.28
C ILE A 17 20.30 -5.91 20.61
N ALA A 18 19.67 -4.75 20.41
CA ALA A 18 20.27 -3.45 20.70
C ALA A 18 20.56 -3.28 22.21
N ASP A 19 21.71 -2.68 22.56
CA ASP A 19 22.10 -2.42 23.95
C ASP A 19 21.35 -1.26 24.63
N GLU A 20 20.32 -0.74 23.99
CA GLU A 20 19.45 0.32 24.48
C GLU A 20 17.99 -0.03 24.26
N SER A 21 17.09 0.63 25.00
CA SER A 21 15.66 0.49 24.75
C SER A 21 15.27 1.07 23.39
N LYS A 22 14.44 0.34 22.65
CA LYS A 22 13.99 0.73 21.31
C LYS A 22 12.48 0.93 21.27
N PHE A 23 12.06 1.99 20.58
CA PHE A 23 10.66 2.26 20.28
C PHE A 23 10.42 2.05 18.78
N VAL A 24 9.65 1.03 18.44
CA VAL A 24 9.33 0.63 17.07
C VAL A 24 7.88 0.99 16.76
N ALA A 25 7.65 1.71 15.67
CA ALA A 25 6.32 1.96 15.13
C ALA A 25 6.12 1.21 13.82
N ILE A 26 5.12 0.32 13.76
CA ILE A 26 4.73 -0.42 12.56
C ILE A 26 3.38 0.11 12.06
N TYR A 27 3.35 0.58 10.84
CA TYR A 27 2.15 1.15 10.23
C TYR A 27 1.98 0.67 8.79
N GLY A 28 0.80 0.84 8.26
CA GLY A 28 0.41 0.36 6.93
C GLY A 28 -1.07 0.00 6.94
N ARG A 29 -1.64 -0.16 5.74
CA ARG A 29 -3.08 -0.39 5.61
C ARG A 29 -3.54 -1.63 6.39
N ARG A 30 -4.85 -1.75 6.59
CA ARG A 30 -5.46 -2.94 7.19
C ARG A 30 -5.16 -4.19 6.35
N ARG A 31 -5.02 -5.35 7.02
CA ARG A 31 -4.88 -6.68 6.40
C ARG A 31 -3.55 -6.96 5.69
N VAL A 32 -2.52 -6.12 5.89
CA VAL A 32 -1.15 -6.37 5.37
C VAL A 32 -0.30 -7.25 6.27
N GLY A 33 -0.84 -7.69 7.44
CA GLY A 33 -0.17 -8.63 8.33
C GLY A 33 0.74 -8.01 9.40
N LYS A 34 0.49 -6.75 9.87
CA LYS A 34 1.28 -6.10 10.91
C LYS A 34 1.40 -6.92 12.19
N THR A 35 0.26 -7.30 12.78
CA THR A 35 0.19 -8.14 13.98
C THR A 35 0.87 -9.50 13.76
N PHE A 36 0.66 -10.10 12.59
CA PHE A 36 1.25 -11.38 12.21
C PHE A 36 2.77 -11.28 12.15
N LEU A 37 3.32 -10.24 11.51
CA LEU A 37 4.76 -9.99 11.45
C LEU A 37 5.39 -9.94 12.85
N VAL A 38 4.80 -9.19 13.79
CA VAL A 38 5.33 -9.07 15.15
C VAL A 38 5.25 -10.40 15.88
N ARG A 39 4.12 -11.12 15.78
CA ARG A 39 3.97 -12.43 16.41
C ARG A 39 4.98 -13.46 15.90
N GLU A 40 5.19 -13.52 14.60
CA GLU A 40 6.19 -14.42 14.00
C GLU A 40 7.63 -14.01 14.37
N ALA A 41 7.94 -12.70 14.38
CA ALA A 41 9.28 -12.21 14.71
C ALA A 41 9.72 -12.59 16.13
N PHE A 42 8.77 -12.70 17.07
CA PHE A 42 9.04 -12.97 18.49
C PHE A 42 8.42 -14.28 18.97
N ASN A 43 8.04 -15.20 18.08
CA ASN A 43 7.41 -16.49 18.40
C ASN A 43 6.21 -16.36 19.35
N ASN A 44 5.48 -15.23 19.25
CA ASN A 44 4.37 -14.88 20.14
C ASN A 44 4.75 -14.80 21.63
N ASP A 45 6.05 -14.64 21.92
CA ASP A 45 6.59 -14.52 23.29
C ASP A 45 6.81 -13.04 23.64
N PHE A 46 5.93 -12.48 24.46
CA PHE A 46 5.92 -11.09 24.87
C PHE A 46 5.98 -10.96 26.39
N ALA A 47 6.79 -10.01 26.88
CA ALA A 47 6.72 -9.59 28.27
C ALA A 47 5.40 -8.89 28.59
N PHE A 48 4.78 -8.28 27.58
CA PHE A 48 3.42 -7.75 27.64
C PHE A 48 2.84 -7.57 26.25
N TYR A 49 1.61 -8.02 26.03
CA TYR A 49 0.82 -7.81 24.82
C TYR A 49 -0.55 -7.25 25.16
N HIS A 50 -0.95 -6.22 24.42
CA HIS A 50 -2.29 -5.66 24.49
C HIS A 50 -2.76 -5.17 23.12
N THR A 51 -4.05 -5.28 22.83
CA THR A 51 -4.69 -4.75 21.61
C THR A 51 -5.84 -3.83 21.95
N GLY A 52 -5.88 -2.65 21.31
CA GLY A 52 -6.99 -1.73 21.44
C GLY A 52 -8.27 -2.26 20.80
N LEU A 53 -9.41 -1.95 21.41
CA LEU A 53 -10.74 -2.36 20.94
C LEU A 53 -11.33 -1.29 20.02
N ALA A 54 -11.82 -1.72 18.85
CA ALA A 54 -12.43 -0.80 17.89
C ALA A 54 -13.72 -0.17 18.44
N ASN A 55 -13.85 1.16 18.28
CA ASN A 55 -15.04 1.94 18.62
C ASN A 55 -15.49 1.89 20.09
N GLU A 56 -14.60 1.49 21.02
CA GLU A 56 -14.92 1.39 22.42
C GLU A 56 -14.57 2.64 23.23
N THR A 57 -15.28 2.81 24.35
CA THR A 57 -15.07 3.94 25.27
C THR A 57 -13.76 3.82 26.03
N ASN A 58 -13.18 4.95 26.49
CA ASN A 58 -11.97 4.96 27.31
C ASN A 58 -12.08 4.05 28.55
N ARG A 59 -13.26 3.99 29.18
CA ARG A 59 -13.49 3.10 30.31
C ARG A 59 -13.34 1.63 30.00
N ILE A 60 -13.82 1.21 28.82
CA ILE A 60 -13.71 -0.18 28.34
C ILE A 60 -12.27 -0.47 27.93
N GLN A 61 -11.60 0.45 27.23
CA GLN A 61 -10.17 0.32 26.88
C GLN A 61 -9.31 0.09 28.14
N LEU A 62 -9.49 0.92 29.18
CA LEU A 62 -8.78 0.76 30.46
C LEU A 62 -9.11 -0.57 31.16
N ALA A 63 -10.35 -1.02 31.10
CA ALA A 63 -10.73 -2.31 31.67
C ALA A 63 -10.04 -3.48 30.97
N GLU A 64 -9.93 -3.46 29.65
CA GLU A 64 -9.22 -4.50 28.88
C GLU A 64 -7.70 -4.42 29.09
N PHE A 65 -7.14 -3.22 29.19
CA PHE A 65 -5.72 -3.08 29.54
C PHE A 65 -5.43 -3.66 30.93
N ASN A 66 -6.34 -3.44 31.89
CA ASN A 66 -6.23 -4.03 33.23
C ASN A 66 -6.32 -5.56 33.21
N ARG A 67 -7.16 -6.14 32.33
CA ARG A 67 -7.19 -7.60 32.13
C ARG A 67 -5.87 -8.12 31.60
N SER A 68 -5.27 -7.43 30.63
CA SER A 68 -3.94 -7.79 30.13
C SER A 68 -2.90 -7.72 31.25
N LEU A 69 -2.86 -6.64 32.07
CA LEU A 69 -1.95 -6.53 33.21
C LEU A 69 -2.18 -7.68 34.21
N THR A 70 -3.41 -8.04 34.51
CA THR A 70 -3.76 -9.16 35.41
C THR A 70 -3.25 -10.49 34.86
N SER A 71 -3.40 -10.72 33.55
CA SER A 71 -2.95 -11.96 32.90
C SER A 71 -1.44 -12.13 32.97
N TYR A 72 -0.67 -11.06 32.71
CA TYR A 72 0.80 -11.12 32.71
C TYR A 72 1.38 -11.09 34.13
N SER A 73 0.81 -10.34 35.07
CA SER A 73 1.27 -10.33 36.48
C SER A 73 0.87 -11.58 37.26
N LYS A 74 -0.11 -12.36 36.76
CA LYS A 74 -0.75 -13.47 37.48
C LYS A 74 -1.31 -13.08 38.85
N GLN A 75 -1.58 -11.79 39.08
CA GLN A 75 -2.10 -11.20 40.28
C GLN A 75 -3.31 -10.33 39.97
N LYS A 76 -4.34 -10.41 40.80
CA LYS A 76 -5.54 -9.59 40.64
C LYS A 76 -5.16 -8.12 40.78
N GLN A 77 -5.42 -7.33 39.80
CA GLN A 77 -5.17 -5.90 39.76
C GLN A 77 -6.43 -5.13 40.18
N SER A 78 -6.26 -4.05 40.96
CA SER A 78 -7.33 -3.10 41.22
C SER A 78 -7.71 -2.35 39.92
N LYS A 79 -8.91 -1.78 39.89
CA LYS A 79 -9.36 -1.00 38.71
C LYS A 79 -8.40 0.15 38.43
N LEU A 80 -8.05 0.33 37.13
CA LEU A 80 -7.24 1.45 36.64
C LEU A 80 -8.02 2.77 36.80
N LYS A 81 -7.32 3.82 37.23
CA LYS A 81 -7.86 5.18 37.33
C LYS A 81 -7.86 5.87 35.95
N ASP A 82 -6.72 5.83 35.27
CA ASP A 82 -6.45 6.45 34.01
C ASP A 82 -5.27 5.76 33.29
N TRP A 83 -4.82 6.31 32.17
CA TRP A 83 -3.70 5.77 31.40
C TRP A 83 -2.34 5.97 32.09
N TYR A 84 -2.16 6.99 32.96
CA TYR A 84 -0.95 7.12 33.76
C TYR A 84 -0.81 5.96 34.74
N ASP A 85 -1.87 5.66 35.51
CA ASP A 85 -1.93 4.48 36.41
C ASP A 85 -1.69 3.17 35.59
N ALA A 86 -2.25 3.07 34.38
CA ALA A 86 -2.06 1.91 33.51
C ALA A 86 -0.58 1.69 33.12
N PHE A 87 0.09 2.74 32.68
CA PHE A 87 1.50 2.65 32.27
C PHE A 87 2.46 2.55 33.47
N ASP A 88 2.13 3.14 34.62
CA ASP A 88 2.91 2.96 35.85
C ASP A 88 2.91 1.49 36.29
N ARG A 89 1.73 0.83 36.27
CA ARG A 89 1.64 -0.61 36.58
C ARG A 89 2.32 -1.49 35.52
N LEU A 90 2.27 -1.11 34.26
CA LEU A 90 3.05 -1.77 33.23
C LEU A 90 4.55 -1.67 33.53
N GLY A 91 5.03 -0.48 33.91
CA GLY A 91 6.41 -0.27 34.33
C GLY A 91 6.81 -1.16 35.51
N GLN A 92 5.97 -1.27 36.54
CA GLN A 92 6.18 -2.15 37.68
C GLN A 92 6.23 -3.64 37.28
N LEU A 93 5.30 -4.08 36.41
CA LEU A 93 5.29 -5.45 35.87
C LEU A 93 6.59 -5.77 35.13
N LEU A 94 7.04 -4.87 34.26
CA LEU A 94 8.25 -5.04 33.49
C LEU A 94 9.53 -4.97 34.37
N ALA A 95 9.53 -4.15 35.42
CA ALA A 95 10.65 -4.07 36.37
C ALA A 95 10.85 -5.36 37.17
N GLN A 96 9.77 -6.09 37.45
CA GLN A 96 9.81 -7.38 38.16
C GLN A 96 10.18 -8.56 37.25
N SER A 97 10.11 -8.40 35.93
CA SER A 97 10.42 -9.45 34.98
C SER A 97 11.92 -9.71 34.92
N THR A 98 12.30 -10.98 34.93
CA THR A 98 13.70 -11.45 34.79
C THR A 98 14.14 -11.65 33.33
N ILE A 99 13.23 -11.46 32.37
CA ILE A 99 13.51 -11.59 30.94
C ILE A 99 14.58 -10.55 30.55
N PRO A 100 15.69 -10.92 29.89
CA PRO A 100 16.78 -10.00 29.58
C PRO A 100 16.35 -8.83 28.70
N LYS A 101 15.57 -9.08 27.64
CA LYS A 101 14.98 -8.04 26.77
C LYS A 101 13.47 -8.22 26.74
N LYS A 102 12.76 -7.23 27.23
CA LYS A 102 11.30 -7.27 27.40
C LYS A 102 10.63 -6.71 26.16
N VAL A 103 10.02 -7.58 25.37
CA VAL A 103 9.21 -7.19 24.22
C VAL A 103 7.81 -6.80 24.70
N VAL A 104 7.47 -5.53 24.55
CA VAL A 104 6.16 -4.96 24.84
C VAL A 104 5.46 -4.66 23.53
N PHE A 105 4.37 -5.33 23.24
CA PHE A 105 3.62 -5.13 22.00
C PHE A 105 2.23 -4.54 22.28
N ILE A 106 2.02 -3.31 21.80
CA ILE A 106 0.72 -2.60 21.86
C ILE A 106 0.16 -2.53 20.45
N ASP A 107 -0.83 -3.35 20.18
CA ASP A 107 -1.50 -3.47 18.90
C ASP A 107 -2.73 -2.59 18.82
N GLU A 108 -3.11 -2.19 17.59
CA GLU A 108 -4.25 -1.31 17.29
C GLU A 108 -4.34 -0.09 18.23
N MET A 109 -3.18 0.50 18.50
CA MET A 109 -3.00 1.62 19.42
C MET A 109 -3.92 2.83 19.14
N PRO A 110 -4.25 3.19 17.89
CA PRO A 110 -5.15 4.32 17.61
C PRO A 110 -6.53 4.25 18.25
N TRP A 111 -7.02 3.06 18.58
CA TRP A 111 -8.33 2.89 19.24
C TRP A 111 -8.31 3.28 20.71
N MET A 112 -7.15 3.25 21.37
CA MET A 112 -7.00 3.66 22.78
C MET A 112 -6.94 5.18 22.94
N ASP A 113 -6.56 5.93 21.88
CA ASP A 113 -6.52 7.39 21.89
C ASP A 113 -7.90 7.97 21.59
N SER A 114 -8.80 7.86 22.54
CA SER A 114 -10.13 8.50 22.49
C SER A 114 -10.05 9.97 22.95
N PRO A 115 -11.01 10.83 22.57
CA PRO A 115 -11.02 12.21 23.00
C PRO A 115 -10.94 12.33 24.53
N ARG A 116 -10.02 13.16 25.03
CA ARG A 116 -9.77 13.40 26.46
C ARG A 116 -9.28 12.17 27.26
N SER A 117 -8.80 11.12 26.59
CA SER A 117 -8.25 9.95 27.29
C SER A 117 -6.89 10.21 27.93
N ASN A 118 -6.13 11.19 27.44
CA ASN A 118 -4.73 11.44 27.77
C ASN A 118 -3.79 10.23 27.48
N PHE A 119 -4.22 9.29 26.62
CA PHE A 119 -3.45 8.09 26.30
C PHE A 119 -2.05 8.39 25.79
N LEU A 120 -1.95 9.27 24.78
CA LEU A 120 -0.64 9.66 24.22
C LEU A 120 0.28 10.32 25.23
N SER A 121 -0.26 11.23 26.06
CA SER A 121 0.53 11.90 27.09
C SER A 121 1.04 10.91 28.16
N ALA A 122 0.23 9.92 28.51
CA ALA A 122 0.62 8.87 29.46
C ALA A 122 1.69 7.94 28.85
N LEU A 123 1.54 7.56 27.57
CA LEU A 123 2.58 6.79 26.85
C LEU A 123 3.89 7.57 26.74
N GLU A 124 3.81 8.86 26.44
CA GLU A 124 4.94 9.77 26.40
C GLU A 124 5.67 9.84 27.74
N HIS A 125 4.92 10.00 28.84
CA HIS A 125 5.45 9.99 30.19
C HIS A 125 6.14 8.67 30.54
N PHE A 126 5.50 7.54 30.23
CA PHE A 126 6.07 6.20 30.42
C PHE A 126 7.38 6.02 29.66
N TRP A 127 7.39 6.40 28.36
CA TRP A 127 8.58 6.24 27.53
C TRP A 127 9.72 7.14 27.98
N ASN A 128 9.48 8.44 28.12
CA ASN A 128 10.51 9.43 28.43
C ASN A 128 10.97 9.36 29.89
N GLY A 129 10.06 9.10 30.83
CA GLY A 129 10.38 9.10 32.26
C GLY A 129 10.99 7.78 32.75
N TRP A 130 10.70 6.66 32.06
CA TRP A 130 11.12 5.35 32.56
C TRP A 130 11.73 4.43 31.50
N ALA A 131 11.04 4.13 30.40
CA ALA A 131 11.44 3.06 29.49
C ALA A 131 12.70 3.40 28.70
N SER A 132 12.87 4.66 28.26
CA SER A 132 14.02 5.10 27.46
C SER A 132 15.35 5.11 28.26
N ALA A 133 15.30 5.27 29.58
CA ALA A 133 16.48 5.23 30.44
C ALA A 133 16.99 3.79 30.68
N ARG A 134 16.20 2.79 30.36
CA ARG A 134 16.53 1.38 30.46
C ARG A 134 17.26 0.90 29.20
N LYS A 135 17.81 -0.32 29.28
CA LYS A 135 18.45 -0.98 28.11
C LYS A 135 17.66 -2.17 27.60
N ASP A 136 16.67 -2.60 28.35
CA ASP A 136 16.02 -3.89 28.24
C ASP A 136 14.57 -3.84 27.73
N ILE A 137 14.09 -2.67 27.23
CA ILE A 137 12.74 -2.51 26.73
C ILE A 137 12.75 -2.45 25.18
N LEU A 138 11.96 -3.29 24.54
CA LEU A 138 11.59 -3.16 23.14
C LEU A 138 10.08 -2.89 23.08
N LEU A 139 9.72 -1.61 22.94
CA LEU A 139 8.32 -1.19 22.78
C LEU A 139 7.97 -1.19 21.31
N ILE A 140 7.00 -2.01 20.92
CA ILE A 140 6.45 -2.11 19.56
C ILE A 140 5.02 -1.64 19.61
N VAL A 141 4.70 -0.66 18.76
CA VAL A 141 3.34 -0.18 18.59
C VAL A 141 2.90 -0.35 17.15
N CYS A 142 1.65 -0.74 16.94
CA CYS A 142 1.09 -0.77 15.61
C CYS A 142 -0.38 -0.33 15.55
N GLY A 143 -0.87 -0.11 14.34
CA GLY A 143 -2.26 0.21 14.10
C GLY A 143 -2.56 0.29 12.61
N SER A 144 -3.83 0.03 12.29
CA SER A 144 -4.35 0.11 10.93
C SER A 144 -4.65 1.55 10.49
N ALA A 145 -4.92 2.47 11.43
CA ALA A 145 -5.04 3.90 11.15
C ALA A 145 -3.65 4.52 10.90
N THR A 146 -3.11 4.29 9.70
CA THR A 146 -1.74 4.65 9.30
C THR A 146 -1.46 6.14 9.52
N SER A 147 -2.38 7.02 9.16
CA SER A 147 -2.24 8.47 9.36
C SER A 147 -2.13 8.86 10.83
N TRP A 148 -2.86 8.18 11.72
CA TRP A 148 -2.77 8.45 13.15
C TRP A 148 -1.35 8.11 13.68
N ILE A 149 -0.81 6.94 13.33
CA ILE A 149 0.57 6.56 13.71
C ILE A 149 1.56 7.59 13.16
N ILE A 150 1.44 7.98 11.89
CA ILE A 150 2.34 8.96 11.29
C ILE A 150 2.25 10.31 11.99
N ASN A 151 1.05 10.85 12.16
CA ASN A 151 0.87 12.22 12.65
C ASN A 151 1.02 12.34 14.17
N LYS A 152 0.57 11.32 14.93
CA LYS A 152 0.54 11.38 16.39
C LYS A 152 1.75 10.73 17.07
N VAL A 153 2.41 9.79 16.40
CA VAL A 153 3.56 9.08 16.97
C VAL A 153 4.86 9.48 16.27
N ILE A 154 4.92 9.37 14.93
CA ILE A 154 6.17 9.56 14.17
C ILE A 154 6.50 11.04 13.96
N LYS A 155 5.53 11.85 13.50
CA LYS A 155 5.65 13.30 13.25
C LYS A 155 5.16 14.14 14.43
N ASN A 156 5.03 13.53 15.61
CA ASN A 156 4.63 14.24 16.82
C ASN A 156 5.59 15.42 17.09
N HIS A 157 5.05 16.60 17.36
CA HIS A 157 5.82 17.77 17.75
C HIS A 157 5.92 17.94 19.29
N GLY A 158 5.34 17.02 20.07
CA GLY A 158 5.39 16.95 21.53
C GLY A 158 6.52 16.05 22.02
N GLY A 159 6.37 15.44 23.18
CA GLY A 159 7.41 14.66 23.84
C GLY A 159 7.73 13.30 23.19
N LEU A 160 6.93 12.82 22.23
CA LEU A 160 7.31 11.69 21.38
C LEU A 160 8.18 12.11 20.19
N HIS A 161 8.48 13.40 20.02
CA HIS A 161 9.29 13.88 18.92
C HIS A 161 10.67 13.19 18.91
N ASN A 162 11.02 12.59 17.76
CA ASN A 162 12.27 11.83 17.58
C ASN A 162 12.50 10.66 18.58
N ARG A 163 11.46 10.17 19.26
CA ARG A 163 11.54 9.04 20.19
C ARG A 163 11.35 7.68 19.51
N VAL A 164 10.64 7.66 18.40
CA VAL A 164 10.51 6.43 17.58
C VAL A 164 11.83 6.17 16.88
N SER A 165 12.56 5.19 17.39
CA SER A 165 13.88 4.83 16.87
C SER A 165 13.83 3.98 15.61
N VAL A 166 12.76 3.22 15.41
CA VAL A 166 12.57 2.34 14.24
C VAL A 166 11.16 2.53 13.67
N ARG A 167 11.08 2.73 12.36
CA ARG A 167 9.83 2.94 11.63
C ARG A 167 9.69 1.90 10.54
N ILE A 168 8.63 1.09 10.58
CA ILE A 168 8.38 0.06 9.58
C ILE A 168 7.05 0.38 8.89
N HIS A 169 7.13 0.80 7.63
CA HIS A 169 5.95 0.93 6.77
C HIS A 169 5.69 -0.40 6.09
N LEU A 170 4.79 -1.21 6.65
CA LEU A 170 4.43 -2.51 6.09
C LEU A 170 3.50 -2.33 4.89
N LYS A 171 4.06 -2.47 3.70
CA LYS A 171 3.33 -2.37 2.42
C LYS A 171 2.63 -3.70 2.10
N PRO A 172 1.63 -3.72 1.20
CA PRO A 172 1.17 -4.95 0.57
C PRO A 172 2.33 -5.72 -0.07
N PHE A 173 2.15 -7.00 -0.31
CA PHE A 173 3.12 -7.82 -1.04
C PHE A 173 3.38 -7.25 -2.44
N CYS A 174 4.61 -7.36 -2.92
CA CYS A 174 4.92 -7.22 -4.35
C CYS A 174 4.57 -8.52 -5.11
N LEU A 175 4.70 -8.53 -6.44
CA LEU A 175 4.43 -9.71 -7.26
C LEU A 175 5.24 -10.94 -6.83
N ARG A 176 6.52 -10.76 -6.50
CA ARG A 176 7.37 -11.87 -6.05
C ARG A 176 6.92 -12.45 -4.71
N GLU A 177 6.51 -11.60 -3.78
CA GLU A 177 5.97 -12.07 -2.49
C GLU A 177 4.63 -12.81 -2.67
N CYS A 178 3.77 -12.36 -3.62
CA CYS A 178 2.55 -13.08 -3.97
C CYS A 178 2.85 -14.43 -4.64
N GLU A 179 3.88 -14.53 -5.48
CA GLU A 179 4.35 -15.78 -6.06
C GLU A 179 4.81 -16.75 -4.96
N LEU A 180 5.68 -16.31 -4.06
CA LEU A 180 6.13 -17.12 -2.91
C LEU A 180 4.96 -17.56 -2.02
N TYR A 181 3.99 -16.67 -1.80
CA TYR A 181 2.79 -17.00 -1.03
C TYR A 181 1.96 -18.08 -1.74
N SER A 182 1.79 -17.94 -3.05
CA SER A 182 1.06 -18.91 -3.88
C SER A 182 1.71 -20.30 -3.86
N GLU A 183 3.04 -20.36 -3.95
CA GLU A 183 3.84 -21.58 -3.86
C GLU A 183 3.65 -22.27 -2.51
N GLU A 184 3.80 -21.53 -1.40
CA GLU A 184 3.69 -22.02 -0.03
C GLU A 184 2.27 -22.54 0.27
N MET A 185 1.24 -21.85 -0.22
CA MET A 185 -0.17 -22.24 -0.04
C MET A 185 -0.62 -23.34 -1.01
N GLY A 186 0.26 -23.84 -1.88
CA GLY A 186 -0.03 -24.89 -2.83
C GLY A 186 -1.03 -24.51 -3.92
N LEU A 187 -1.15 -23.22 -4.25
CA LEU A 187 -2.09 -22.72 -5.26
C LEU A 187 -1.68 -23.12 -6.69
N ARG A 188 -0.39 -23.38 -6.92
CA ARG A 188 0.19 -23.80 -8.21
C ARG A 188 -0.14 -22.85 -9.37
N PHE A 189 -0.23 -21.56 -9.10
CA PHE A 189 -0.42 -20.54 -10.13
C PHE A 189 0.90 -20.27 -10.86
N ASN A 190 0.84 -20.14 -12.18
CA ASN A 190 1.96 -19.57 -12.93
C ASN A 190 2.02 -18.04 -12.76
N ARG A 191 3.14 -17.41 -13.13
CA ARG A 191 3.36 -15.96 -12.97
C ARG A 191 2.26 -15.10 -13.58
N ARG A 192 1.72 -15.51 -14.73
CA ARG A 192 0.62 -14.79 -15.35
C ARG A 192 -0.65 -14.83 -14.49
N GLN A 193 -0.98 -15.98 -13.89
CA GLN A 193 -2.12 -16.09 -12.97
C GLN A 193 -1.86 -15.29 -11.69
N VAL A 194 -0.61 -15.27 -11.19
CA VAL A 194 -0.23 -14.41 -10.06
C VAL A 194 -0.42 -12.94 -10.43
N LEU A 195 0.04 -12.50 -11.60
CA LEU A 195 -0.18 -11.13 -12.10
C LEU A 195 -1.68 -10.81 -12.22
N GLU A 196 -2.48 -11.69 -12.82
CA GLU A 196 -3.94 -11.50 -12.94
C GLU A 196 -4.62 -11.42 -11.55
N GLY A 197 -4.24 -12.26 -10.60
CA GLY A 197 -4.70 -12.18 -9.20
C GLY A 197 -4.29 -10.86 -8.54
N TYR A 198 -3.07 -10.41 -8.79
CA TYR A 198 -2.56 -9.13 -8.28
C TYR A 198 -3.31 -7.94 -8.88
N MET A 199 -3.64 -7.96 -10.18
CA MET A 199 -4.46 -6.93 -10.83
C MET A 199 -5.86 -6.80 -10.20
N ILE A 200 -6.40 -7.90 -9.62
CA ILE A 200 -7.71 -7.92 -8.96
C ILE A 200 -7.63 -7.52 -7.49
N MET A 201 -6.73 -8.14 -6.73
CA MET A 201 -6.70 -8.09 -5.27
C MET A 201 -5.54 -7.24 -4.72
N GLY A 202 -4.61 -6.81 -5.59
CA GLY A 202 -3.33 -6.27 -5.14
C GLY A 202 -2.52 -7.30 -4.35
N GLY A 203 -1.52 -6.82 -3.62
CA GLY A 203 -0.68 -7.67 -2.77
C GLY A 203 -1.16 -7.76 -1.32
N VAL A 204 -2.47 -7.67 -1.04
CA VAL A 204 -2.98 -7.73 0.34
C VAL A 204 -2.99 -9.17 0.84
N PRO A 205 -2.13 -9.57 1.81
CA PRO A 205 -1.98 -10.97 2.24
C PRO A 205 -3.30 -11.64 2.63
N PHE A 206 -4.20 -10.90 3.28
CA PHE A 206 -5.50 -11.42 3.67
C PHE A 206 -6.35 -11.86 2.46
N TYR A 207 -6.31 -11.13 1.35
CA TYR A 207 -7.08 -11.51 0.15
C TYR A 207 -6.50 -12.78 -0.48
N TRP A 208 -5.19 -12.89 -0.53
CA TRP A 208 -4.49 -14.09 -1.00
C TRP A 208 -4.75 -15.30 -0.12
N SER A 209 -4.93 -15.12 1.19
CA SER A 209 -5.26 -16.21 2.11
C SER A 209 -6.67 -16.80 1.91
N GLN A 210 -7.54 -16.12 1.16
CA GLN A 210 -8.88 -16.62 0.84
C GLN A 210 -8.89 -17.55 -0.39
N LEU A 211 -7.78 -17.62 -1.13
CA LEU A 211 -7.67 -18.48 -2.31
C LEU A 211 -7.55 -19.94 -1.89
N LYS A 212 -8.20 -20.83 -2.64
CA LYS A 212 -8.26 -22.28 -2.35
C LYS A 212 -7.39 -23.05 -3.33
N PRO A 213 -6.50 -23.93 -2.84
CA PRO A 213 -5.79 -24.90 -3.68
C PRO A 213 -6.78 -25.82 -4.44
N GLY A 214 -6.34 -26.29 -5.60
CA GLY A 214 -7.15 -27.19 -6.45
C GLY A 214 -8.20 -26.47 -7.32
N MET A 215 -8.37 -25.16 -7.15
CA MET A 215 -9.23 -24.32 -8.00
C MET A 215 -8.37 -23.44 -8.91
N SER A 216 -8.83 -23.21 -10.14
CA SER A 216 -8.20 -22.18 -10.99
C SER A 216 -8.37 -20.78 -10.39
N LEU A 217 -7.54 -19.81 -10.82
CA LEU A 217 -7.72 -18.42 -10.40
C LEU A 217 -9.14 -17.91 -10.70
N ALA A 218 -9.68 -18.18 -11.90
CA ALA A 218 -11.02 -17.73 -12.28
C ALA A 218 -12.12 -18.33 -11.39
N GLN A 219 -12.00 -19.60 -10.99
CA GLN A 219 -12.93 -20.22 -10.05
C GLN A 219 -12.85 -19.59 -8.66
N ASN A 220 -11.63 -19.32 -8.17
CA ASN A 220 -11.42 -18.60 -6.92
C ASN A 220 -12.07 -17.21 -6.95
N ILE A 221 -11.85 -16.44 -8.02
CA ILE A 221 -12.43 -15.09 -8.17
C ILE A 221 -13.96 -15.16 -8.22
N ASN A 222 -14.54 -16.13 -8.94
CA ASN A 222 -15.99 -16.34 -8.91
C ASN A 222 -16.51 -16.55 -7.49
N GLN A 223 -15.86 -17.44 -6.73
CA GLN A 223 -16.29 -17.76 -5.37
C GLN A 223 -16.13 -16.56 -4.42
N LEU A 224 -15.06 -15.79 -4.54
CA LEU A 224 -14.76 -14.70 -3.60
C LEU A 224 -15.58 -13.44 -3.85
N PHE A 225 -15.94 -13.15 -5.12
CA PHE A 225 -16.52 -11.88 -5.51
C PHE A 225 -17.92 -11.96 -6.10
N PHE A 226 -18.31 -13.09 -6.72
CA PHE A 226 -19.55 -13.21 -7.48
C PHE A 226 -20.55 -14.21 -6.90
N SER A 227 -20.15 -15.07 -5.94
CA SER A 227 -21.11 -15.86 -5.16
C SER A 227 -21.82 -15.00 -4.12
N GLU A 228 -23.02 -15.42 -3.70
CA GLU A 228 -23.80 -14.72 -2.66
C GLU A 228 -23.00 -14.58 -1.35
N ASP A 229 -22.33 -15.65 -0.93
CA ASP A 229 -21.50 -15.70 0.30
C ASP A 229 -20.05 -15.36 0.03
N GLY A 230 -19.73 -14.62 -1.04
CA GLY A 230 -18.36 -14.29 -1.40
C GLY A 230 -17.69 -13.37 -0.37
N ASN A 231 -16.64 -13.88 0.31
CA ASN A 231 -15.96 -13.18 1.41
C ASN A 231 -15.42 -11.79 1.04
N LEU A 232 -15.14 -11.52 -0.23
CA LEU A 232 -14.62 -10.25 -0.69
C LEU A 232 -15.66 -9.41 -1.45
N ARG A 233 -16.89 -9.87 -1.57
CA ARG A 233 -17.96 -9.15 -2.26
C ARG A 233 -18.34 -7.86 -1.52
N HIS A 234 -18.42 -7.92 -0.18
CA HIS A 234 -18.80 -6.82 0.71
C HIS A 234 -17.61 -6.16 1.41
N GLU A 235 -16.39 -6.62 1.10
CA GLU A 235 -15.16 -6.10 1.71
C GLU A 235 -14.97 -4.59 1.53
N PHE A 236 -15.51 -4.01 0.46
CA PHE A 236 -15.34 -2.59 0.15
C PHE A 236 -15.94 -1.70 1.24
N ASP A 237 -17.14 -2.01 1.71
CA ASP A 237 -17.83 -1.24 2.74
C ASP A 237 -17.07 -1.35 4.08
N ASP A 238 -16.71 -2.57 4.48
CA ASP A 238 -15.96 -2.84 5.70
C ASP A 238 -14.58 -2.19 5.72
N LEU A 239 -13.93 -2.09 4.55
CA LEU A 239 -12.57 -1.59 4.43
C LEU A 239 -12.48 -0.12 4.85
N TYR A 240 -13.33 0.74 4.31
CA TYR A 240 -13.29 2.18 4.59
C TYR A 240 -13.84 2.50 5.99
N ASP A 241 -14.89 1.82 6.43
CA ASP A 241 -15.46 1.98 7.78
C ASP A 241 -14.47 1.62 8.89
N SER A 242 -13.63 0.63 8.64
CA SER A 242 -12.62 0.21 9.62
C SER A 242 -11.36 1.07 9.67
N LEU A 243 -11.08 1.84 8.61
CA LEU A 243 -9.88 2.68 8.52
C LEU A 243 -10.14 4.12 8.96
N PHE A 244 -11.35 4.62 8.76
CA PHE A 244 -11.67 6.03 8.94
C PHE A 244 -12.89 6.21 9.87
N LYS A 245 -12.73 7.00 10.94
CA LYS A 245 -13.84 7.33 11.86
C LYS A 245 -15.04 8.00 11.17
N GLN A 246 -14.80 8.68 10.05
CA GLN A 246 -15.81 9.32 9.21
C GLN A 246 -15.52 8.93 7.75
N PRO A 247 -15.99 7.78 7.25
CA PRO A 247 -15.60 7.26 5.94
C PRO A 247 -16.19 8.03 4.75
N LYS A 248 -17.34 8.70 4.90
CA LYS A 248 -18.06 9.37 3.82
C LYS A 248 -17.22 10.34 2.96
N PRO A 249 -16.40 11.27 3.53
CA PRO A 249 -15.57 12.15 2.72
C PRO A 249 -14.51 11.38 1.91
N TYR A 250 -13.95 10.31 2.47
CA TYR A 250 -12.97 9.47 1.78
C TYR A 250 -13.61 8.70 0.61
N LEU A 251 -14.79 8.12 0.84
CA LEU A 251 -15.55 7.44 -0.20
C LEU A 251 -15.92 8.39 -1.33
N SER A 252 -16.36 9.63 -1.05
CA SER A 252 -16.68 10.61 -2.10
C SER A 252 -15.46 10.97 -2.96
N ILE A 253 -14.27 11.04 -2.37
CA ILE A 253 -13.02 11.27 -3.12
C ILE A 253 -12.69 10.06 -3.99
N VAL A 254 -12.79 8.85 -3.44
CA VAL A 254 -12.51 7.61 -4.18
C VAL A 254 -13.52 7.40 -5.31
N ASP A 255 -14.82 7.66 -5.06
CA ASP A 255 -15.87 7.67 -6.10
C ASP A 255 -15.51 8.59 -7.27
N ALA A 256 -15.11 9.83 -6.97
CA ALA A 256 -14.70 10.78 -7.99
C ALA A 256 -13.47 10.27 -8.77
N LEU A 257 -12.44 9.80 -8.08
CA LEU A 257 -11.21 9.32 -8.70
C LEU A 257 -11.39 8.05 -9.53
N ALA A 258 -12.36 7.20 -9.18
CA ALA A 258 -12.69 5.99 -9.95
C ALA A 258 -13.23 6.31 -11.37
N THR A 259 -13.77 7.51 -11.59
CA THR A 259 -14.30 7.94 -12.89
C THR A 259 -13.23 8.38 -13.88
N LYS A 260 -12.01 8.71 -13.40
CA LYS A 260 -10.98 9.33 -14.23
C LYS A 260 -9.64 8.58 -14.14
N LYS A 261 -9.31 7.81 -15.17
CA LYS A 261 -8.10 6.98 -15.24
C LYS A 261 -6.81 7.74 -14.89
N VAL A 262 -6.64 8.94 -15.43
CA VAL A 262 -5.42 9.76 -15.23
C VAL A 262 -5.34 10.31 -13.83
N GLY A 263 -6.46 10.33 -13.09
CA GLY A 263 -6.60 11.01 -11.81
C GLY A 263 -7.11 12.44 -11.96
N MET A 264 -7.22 13.14 -10.84
CA MET A 264 -7.78 14.49 -10.74
C MET A 264 -6.84 15.42 -9.99
N THR A 265 -6.84 16.68 -10.38
CA THR A 265 -6.26 17.76 -9.58
C THR A 265 -7.12 18.00 -8.31
N ARG A 266 -6.54 18.67 -7.32
CA ARG A 266 -7.29 19.09 -6.12
C ARG A 266 -8.57 19.86 -6.48
N THR A 267 -8.50 20.77 -7.46
CA THR A 267 -9.65 21.56 -7.91
C THR A 267 -10.73 20.70 -8.52
N GLU A 268 -10.39 19.73 -9.36
CA GLU A 268 -11.35 18.79 -9.94
C GLU A 268 -12.01 17.92 -8.87
N ILE A 269 -11.25 17.46 -7.86
CA ILE A 269 -11.81 16.71 -6.72
C ILE A 269 -12.83 17.56 -5.96
N LEU A 270 -12.53 18.84 -5.67
CA LEU A 270 -13.47 19.74 -5.02
C LEU A 270 -14.77 19.91 -5.81
N GLN A 271 -14.65 20.10 -7.12
CA GLN A 271 -15.83 20.24 -8.01
C GLN A 271 -16.68 18.96 -8.02
N ALA A 272 -16.04 17.80 -8.07
CA ALA A 272 -16.75 16.50 -8.13
C ALA A 272 -17.40 16.12 -6.79
N THR A 273 -16.72 16.40 -5.66
CA THR A 273 -17.15 15.94 -4.33
C THR A 273 -17.97 16.96 -3.55
N LYS A 274 -17.93 18.24 -3.96
CA LYS A 274 -18.52 19.40 -3.22
C LYS A 274 -17.97 19.53 -1.79
N LEU A 275 -16.80 18.96 -1.49
CA LEU A 275 -16.10 19.16 -0.22
C LEU A 275 -15.56 20.59 -0.14
N THR A 276 -15.33 21.08 1.08
CA THR A 276 -14.75 22.40 1.30
C THR A 276 -13.24 22.37 1.12
N ASP A 277 -12.68 23.37 0.43
CA ASP A 277 -11.22 23.54 0.29
C ASP A 277 -10.59 24.06 1.59
N ASN A 278 -10.16 23.14 2.43
CA ASN A 278 -9.56 23.44 3.72
C ASN A 278 -8.50 22.39 4.10
N GLY A 279 -7.93 22.53 5.30
CA GLY A 279 -6.95 21.57 5.83
C GLY A 279 -7.47 20.13 5.93
N LYS A 280 -8.79 19.92 6.11
CA LYS A 280 -9.37 18.57 6.16
C LYS A 280 -9.28 17.84 4.84
N LEU A 281 -9.48 18.53 3.70
CA LEU A 281 -9.29 17.89 2.39
C LEU A 281 -7.85 17.43 2.20
N THR A 282 -6.86 18.23 2.63
CA THR A 282 -5.46 17.84 2.62
C THR A 282 -5.25 16.58 3.45
N GLU A 283 -5.80 16.56 4.65
CA GLU A 283 -5.76 15.40 5.54
C GLU A 283 -6.39 14.15 4.90
N TYR A 284 -7.56 14.26 4.27
CA TYR A 284 -8.21 13.14 3.58
C TYR A 284 -7.34 12.57 2.45
N LEU A 285 -6.75 13.44 1.63
CA LEU A 285 -5.89 13.03 0.52
C LEU A 285 -4.59 12.37 1.03
N GLU A 286 -3.95 12.93 2.05
CA GLU A 286 -2.77 12.34 2.66
C GLU A 286 -3.08 10.98 3.31
N ASN A 287 -4.23 10.85 3.98
CA ASN A 287 -4.63 9.59 4.60
C ASN A 287 -4.87 8.49 3.56
N LEU A 288 -5.53 8.81 2.44
CA LEU A 288 -5.72 7.87 1.32
C LEU A 288 -4.38 7.47 0.69
N GLU A 289 -3.43 8.41 0.57
CA GLU A 289 -2.09 8.15 0.06
C GLU A 289 -1.29 7.26 1.01
N TYR A 290 -1.27 7.56 2.32
CA TYR A 290 -0.60 6.73 3.33
C TYR A 290 -1.14 5.30 3.41
N CYS A 291 -2.44 5.13 3.14
CA CYS A 291 -3.06 3.80 3.07
C CYS A 291 -2.85 3.11 1.72
N GLY A 292 -2.24 3.78 0.73
CA GLY A 292 -1.97 3.22 -0.60
C GLY A 292 -3.19 3.12 -1.51
N PHE A 293 -4.30 3.83 -1.19
CA PHE A 293 -5.47 3.87 -2.07
C PHE A 293 -5.22 4.74 -3.28
N ILE A 294 -4.53 5.86 -3.10
CA ILE A 294 -4.20 6.81 -4.15
C ILE A 294 -2.69 7.08 -4.18
N ARG A 295 -2.21 7.58 -5.29
CA ARG A 295 -0.91 8.23 -5.40
C ARG A 295 -1.08 9.71 -5.76
N LYS A 296 -0.21 10.53 -5.23
CA LYS A 296 0.01 11.89 -5.71
C LYS A 296 1.20 11.90 -6.66
N TYR A 297 1.04 12.47 -7.84
CA TYR A 297 2.13 12.57 -8.80
C TYR A 297 2.09 13.88 -9.57
N ASN A 298 3.23 14.29 -10.09
CA ASN A 298 3.36 15.48 -10.90
C ASN A 298 3.51 15.12 -12.38
N CYS A 299 2.95 15.95 -13.25
CA CYS A 299 3.34 15.95 -14.65
C CYS A 299 4.61 16.78 -14.81
N ILE A 300 5.55 16.31 -15.63
CA ILE A 300 6.78 17.05 -15.93
C ILE A 300 6.43 18.45 -16.49
N GLY A 301 7.13 19.47 -16.04
CA GLY A 301 6.87 20.87 -16.43
C GLY A 301 5.70 21.55 -15.68
N MET A 302 4.93 20.83 -14.86
CA MET A 302 3.83 21.41 -14.09
C MET A 302 4.26 21.82 -12.68
N LYS A 303 3.66 22.91 -12.17
CA LYS A 303 3.87 23.35 -10.78
C LYS A 303 3.29 22.32 -9.81
N ALA A 304 3.91 22.14 -8.64
CA ALA A 304 3.49 21.20 -7.60
C ALA A 304 2.01 21.34 -7.15
N LYS A 305 1.44 22.56 -7.25
CA LYS A 305 0.02 22.82 -6.96
C LYS A 305 -0.96 22.12 -7.90
N ASN A 306 -0.50 21.72 -9.09
CA ASN A 306 -1.28 21.03 -10.11
C ASN A 306 -1.05 19.52 -10.08
N ALA A 307 -0.51 18.99 -8.99
CA ALA A 307 -0.36 17.54 -8.80
C ALA A 307 -1.69 16.81 -8.99
N LEU A 308 -1.60 15.65 -9.58
CA LEU A 308 -2.73 14.75 -9.80
C LEU A 308 -2.79 13.71 -8.68
N PHE A 309 -4.01 13.40 -8.28
CA PHE A 309 -4.33 12.29 -7.38
C PHE A 309 -4.99 11.20 -8.19
N GLN A 310 -4.44 9.99 -8.13
CA GLN A 310 -4.86 8.87 -8.95
C GLN A 310 -5.15 7.65 -8.08
N LEU A 311 -6.28 6.99 -8.34
CA LEU A 311 -6.64 5.74 -7.66
C LEU A 311 -5.67 4.61 -8.06
N MET A 312 -5.09 3.94 -7.08
CA MET A 312 -4.04 2.93 -7.24
C MET A 312 -4.41 1.56 -6.69
N ASP A 313 -5.36 1.49 -5.74
CA ASP A 313 -5.72 0.23 -5.11
C ASP A 313 -6.43 -0.71 -6.09
N ASN A 314 -5.81 -1.85 -6.36
CA ASN A 314 -6.28 -2.80 -7.37
C ASN A 314 -7.66 -3.37 -7.01
N TYR A 315 -7.89 -3.73 -5.73
CA TYR A 315 -9.19 -4.21 -5.27
C TYR A 315 -10.29 -3.14 -5.47
N THR A 316 -10.01 -1.90 -5.10
CA THR A 316 -10.96 -0.80 -5.28
C THR A 316 -11.28 -0.56 -6.76
N LEU A 317 -10.26 -0.56 -7.65
CA LEU A 317 -10.47 -0.44 -9.10
C LEU A 317 -11.30 -1.59 -9.67
N PHE A 318 -11.05 -2.83 -9.21
CA PHE A 318 -11.83 -4.00 -9.59
C PHE A 318 -13.28 -3.89 -9.12
N TYR A 319 -13.49 -3.47 -7.86
CA TYR A 319 -14.81 -3.26 -7.28
C TYR A 319 -15.64 -2.27 -8.11
N TYR A 320 -15.07 -1.10 -8.44
CA TYR A 320 -15.78 -0.10 -9.25
C TYR A 320 -16.10 -0.59 -10.66
N LYS A 321 -15.24 -1.41 -11.24
CA LYS A 321 -15.44 -1.89 -12.61
C LYS A 321 -16.45 -3.03 -12.70
N PHE A 322 -16.48 -3.97 -11.75
CA PHE A 322 -17.18 -5.23 -11.89
C PHE A 322 -18.20 -5.55 -10.79
N ILE A 323 -18.19 -4.82 -9.67
CA ILE A 323 -19.01 -5.17 -8.50
C ILE A 323 -20.03 -4.09 -8.17
N LYS A 324 -19.61 -2.84 -8.04
CA LYS A 324 -20.39 -1.73 -7.47
C LYS A 324 -21.80 -1.59 -8.07
N ASP A 325 -21.91 -1.52 -9.39
CA ASP A 325 -23.17 -1.29 -10.10
C ASP A 325 -23.64 -2.54 -10.84
N SER A 326 -23.09 -3.70 -10.51
CA SER A 326 -23.41 -4.92 -11.20
C SER A 326 -24.59 -5.61 -10.53
N TYR A 327 -25.74 -5.67 -11.24
CA TYR A 327 -26.84 -6.60 -10.95
C TYR A 327 -26.49 -8.03 -11.36
N ILE A 328 -25.21 -8.43 -11.22
CA ILE A 328 -24.74 -9.73 -11.67
C ILE A 328 -25.18 -10.78 -10.66
N ASN A 329 -26.25 -11.50 -11.00
CA ASN A 329 -26.69 -12.70 -10.29
C ASN A 329 -26.09 -13.97 -10.92
N ASP A 330 -24.84 -13.90 -11.37
CA ASP A 330 -24.15 -15.01 -12.03
C ASP A 330 -22.85 -15.35 -11.30
N ALA A 331 -22.92 -16.39 -10.47
CA ALA A 331 -21.76 -16.88 -9.70
C ALA A 331 -20.58 -17.34 -10.58
N GLN A 332 -20.76 -17.50 -11.90
CA GLN A 332 -19.72 -17.89 -12.87
C GLN A 332 -19.30 -16.73 -13.78
N TYR A 333 -19.68 -15.51 -13.43
CA TYR A 333 -19.48 -14.32 -14.27
C TYR A 333 -18.03 -14.16 -14.71
N TRP A 334 -17.06 -14.24 -13.77
CA TRP A 334 -15.65 -14.01 -14.08
C TRP A 334 -15.10 -15.01 -15.09
N THR A 335 -15.44 -16.29 -14.93
CA THR A 335 -15.05 -17.32 -15.91
C THR A 335 -15.61 -17.04 -17.30
N LYS A 336 -16.85 -16.54 -17.38
CA LYS A 336 -17.53 -16.24 -18.66
C LYS A 336 -17.00 -15.01 -19.38
N ILE A 337 -16.48 -14.02 -18.66
CA ILE A 337 -15.92 -12.80 -19.27
C ILE A 337 -14.43 -12.90 -19.57
N THR A 338 -13.72 -13.85 -18.95
CA THR A 338 -12.29 -14.04 -19.17
C THR A 338 -11.99 -14.21 -20.67
N GLY A 339 -11.15 -13.32 -21.21
CA GLY A 339 -10.78 -13.30 -22.62
C GLY A 339 -11.69 -12.48 -23.54
N LYS A 340 -12.83 -11.98 -23.07
CA LYS A 340 -13.68 -11.06 -23.83
C LYS A 340 -13.06 -9.65 -23.94
N PRO A 341 -13.49 -8.81 -24.89
CA PRO A 341 -12.95 -7.47 -25.08
C PRO A 341 -12.94 -6.61 -23.83
N GLU A 342 -14.01 -6.66 -23.03
CA GLU A 342 -14.13 -5.91 -21.77
C GLU A 342 -13.05 -6.30 -20.76
N TYR A 343 -12.83 -7.61 -20.59
CA TYR A 343 -11.76 -8.15 -19.75
C TYR A 343 -10.38 -7.71 -20.24
N ASN A 344 -10.12 -7.79 -21.56
CA ASN A 344 -8.83 -7.40 -22.12
C ASN A 344 -8.55 -5.91 -21.94
N THR A 345 -9.56 -5.05 -22.12
CA THR A 345 -9.46 -3.61 -21.87
C THR A 345 -9.12 -3.32 -20.40
N TRP A 346 -9.83 -4.00 -19.48
CA TRP A 346 -9.54 -3.87 -18.05
C TRP A 346 -8.13 -4.35 -17.71
N CYS A 347 -7.67 -5.48 -18.27
CA CYS A 347 -6.31 -5.97 -18.05
C CYS A 347 -5.25 -4.94 -18.47
N GLY A 348 -5.45 -4.23 -19.58
CA GLY A 348 -4.54 -3.16 -20.00
C GLY A 348 -4.42 -2.07 -18.92
N LEU A 349 -5.55 -1.58 -18.41
CA LEU A 349 -5.58 -0.55 -17.38
C LEU A 349 -5.02 -1.04 -16.03
N ALA A 350 -5.32 -2.27 -15.65
CA ALA A 350 -4.84 -2.85 -14.40
C ALA A 350 -3.33 -3.12 -14.46
N PHE A 351 -2.81 -3.58 -15.59
CA PHE A 351 -1.36 -3.81 -15.78
C PHE A 351 -0.56 -2.50 -15.69
N GLU A 352 -1.08 -1.39 -16.24
CA GLU A 352 -0.45 -0.08 -16.03
C GLU A 352 -0.31 0.25 -14.53
N ARG A 353 -1.34 -0.03 -13.71
CA ARG A 353 -1.26 0.19 -12.26
C ARG A 353 -0.21 -0.69 -11.59
N VAL A 354 -0.13 -1.96 -12.00
CA VAL A 354 0.90 -2.87 -11.50
C VAL A 354 2.30 -2.36 -11.84
N CYS A 355 2.54 -1.91 -13.07
CA CYS A 355 3.84 -1.32 -13.46
C CYS A 355 4.19 -0.10 -12.62
N LEU A 356 3.22 0.78 -12.35
CA LEU A 356 3.40 1.96 -11.49
C LEU A 356 3.66 1.60 -10.02
N GLN A 357 3.22 0.44 -9.56
CA GLN A 357 3.51 -0.09 -8.21
C GLN A 357 4.87 -0.80 -8.15
N HIS A 358 5.44 -1.19 -9.30
CA HIS A 358 6.69 -1.96 -9.43
C HIS A 358 7.81 -1.18 -10.16
N VAL A 359 7.85 0.14 -10.00
CA VAL A 359 8.87 0.99 -10.65
C VAL A 359 10.28 0.60 -10.24
N GLU A 360 10.51 0.18 -9.01
CA GLU A 360 11.84 -0.25 -8.55
C GLU A 360 12.31 -1.53 -9.27
N GLN A 361 11.42 -2.48 -9.57
CA GLN A 361 11.70 -3.65 -10.38
C GLN A 361 12.01 -3.27 -11.83
N ILE A 362 11.27 -2.30 -12.38
CA ILE A 362 11.55 -1.75 -13.72
C ILE A 362 12.95 -1.12 -13.75
N LYS A 363 13.30 -0.30 -12.75
CA LYS A 363 14.65 0.29 -12.63
C LYS A 363 15.75 -0.78 -12.51
N ALA A 364 15.47 -1.86 -11.76
CA ALA A 364 16.38 -3.00 -11.63
C ALA A 364 16.67 -3.63 -13.01
N LYS A 365 15.62 -3.91 -13.77
CA LYS A 365 15.76 -4.45 -15.13
C LYS A 365 16.52 -3.52 -16.08
N LEU A 366 16.31 -2.21 -15.95
CA LEU A 366 17.01 -1.20 -16.73
C LEU A 366 18.46 -0.97 -16.28
N GLY A 367 18.91 -1.58 -15.18
CA GLY A 367 20.25 -1.42 -14.62
C GLY A 367 20.51 -0.03 -14.03
N ILE A 368 19.46 0.68 -13.60
CA ILE A 368 19.55 2.08 -13.13
C ILE A 368 19.23 2.26 -11.65
N GLN A 369 19.30 1.19 -10.84
CA GLN A 369 19.03 1.26 -9.39
C GLN A 369 19.98 2.21 -8.65
N GLY A 370 21.21 2.37 -9.12
CA GLY A 370 22.20 3.30 -8.56
C GLY A 370 22.10 4.74 -9.07
N VAL A 371 21.19 5.02 -10.02
CA VAL A 371 21.00 6.35 -10.60
C VAL A 371 19.90 7.08 -9.85
N ILE A 372 20.12 8.36 -9.51
CA ILE A 372 19.06 9.20 -8.94
C ILE A 372 17.99 9.42 -10.02
N THR A 373 16.75 9.08 -9.70
CA THR A 373 15.64 9.15 -10.65
C THR A 373 14.43 9.85 -10.06
N THR A 374 13.67 10.55 -10.89
CA THR A 374 12.35 11.06 -10.55
C THR A 374 11.32 10.47 -11.51
N VAL A 375 10.17 10.06 -10.97
CA VAL A 375 9.10 9.45 -11.76
C VAL A 375 8.01 10.48 -12.01
N TYR A 376 7.63 10.62 -13.28
CA TYR A 376 6.61 11.53 -13.75
C TYR A 376 5.62 10.82 -14.67
N SER A 377 4.54 11.50 -14.99
CA SER A 377 3.74 11.30 -16.19
C SER A 377 3.78 12.56 -17.03
N TRP A 378 3.27 12.47 -18.25
CA TRP A 378 3.17 13.63 -19.13
C TRP A 378 2.00 13.50 -20.08
N SER A 379 1.34 14.61 -20.40
CA SER A 379 0.31 14.64 -21.42
C SER A 379 0.19 16.01 -22.04
N VAL A 380 -0.15 16.03 -23.32
CA VAL A 380 -0.47 17.23 -24.07
C VAL A 380 -1.72 17.00 -24.90
N ALA A 381 -2.61 17.99 -24.90
CA ALA A 381 -3.82 17.95 -25.71
C ALA A 381 -3.49 18.01 -27.21
N GLY A 382 -4.34 17.38 -28.01
CA GLY A 382 -4.25 17.52 -29.47
C GLY A 382 -4.57 18.95 -29.91
N SER A 383 -3.96 19.38 -31.03
CA SER A 383 -4.27 20.58 -31.77
C SER A 383 -4.85 20.23 -33.15
N LYS A 384 -5.19 21.25 -33.98
CA LYS A 384 -5.66 21.03 -35.34
C LYS A 384 -4.67 20.25 -36.20
N ASP A 385 -3.36 20.46 -35.94
CA ASP A 385 -2.29 19.95 -36.80
C ASP A 385 -1.53 18.77 -36.17
N LYS A 386 -1.71 18.49 -34.90
CA LYS A 386 -0.95 17.45 -34.18
C LYS A 386 -1.85 16.69 -33.21
N PRO A 387 -1.81 15.34 -33.22
CA PRO A 387 -2.55 14.51 -32.26
C PRO A 387 -2.03 14.75 -30.84
N GLY A 388 -2.91 14.56 -29.85
CA GLY A 388 -2.53 14.57 -28.44
C GLY A 388 -1.60 13.42 -28.10
N ALA A 389 -0.85 13.57 -27.02
CA ALA A 389 0.04 12.52 -26.52
C ALA A 389 -0.08 12.37 -25.01
N GLN A 390 -0.02 11.14 -24.52
CA GLN A 390 -0.01 10.80 -23.10
C GLN A 390 1.03 9.73 -22.82
N ILE A 391 1.80 9.91 -21.75
CA ILE A 391 2.83 8.99 -21.27
C ILE A 391 2.54 8.77 -19.79
N ASP A 392 2.22 7.53 -19.41
CA ASP A 392 1.81 7.19 -18.05
C ASP A 392 3.00 7.03 -17.11
N LEU A 393 4.18 6.71 -17.62
CA LEU A 393 5.42 6.53 -16.87
C LEU A 393 6.62 7.13 -17.61
N LEU A 394 7.22 8.13 -17.01
CA LEU A 394 8.51 8.69 -17.37
C LEU A 394 9.48 8.47 -16.20
N ILE A 395 10.67 8.01 -16.48
CA ILE A 395 11.77 7.91 -15.50
C ILE A 395 12.84 8.91 -15.91
N ASP A 396 12.85 10.05 -15.25
CA ASP A 396 13.85 11.11 -15.44
C ASP A 396 15.09 10.78 -14.59
N ARG A 397 16.23 10.67 -15.24
CA ARG A 397 17.49 10.19 -14.66
C ARG A 397 18.49 11.35 -14.52
N SER A 398 19.35 11.26 -13.50
CA SER A 398 20.43 12.23 -13.27
C SER A 398 21.63 12.07 -14.22
N ASP A 399 21.67 11.01 -15.02
CA ASP A 399 22.69 10.73 -16.04
C ASP A 399 22.25 11.15 -17.45
N ASP A 400 21.46 12.21 -17.55
CA ASP A 400 21.01 12.86 -18.77
C ASP A 400 20.18 11.99 -19.73
N VAL A 401 19.45 11.03 -19.18
CA VAL A 401 18.50 10.17 -19.93
C VAL A 401 17.11 10.27 -19.33
N ILE A 402 16.08 10.21 -20.18
CA ILE A 402 14.69 10.03 -19.80
C ILE A 402 14.18 8.75 -20.45
N ASN A 403 13.75 7.76 -19.63
CA ASN A 403 13.04 6.62 -20.17
C ASN A 403 11.56 6.98 -20.37
N LEU A 404 11.10 7.02 -21.61
CA LEU A 404 9.71 7.15 -22.00
C LEU A 404 9.12 5.74 -22.07
N CYS A 405 8.29 5.38 -21.08
CA CYS A 405 7.79 4.03 -20.94
C CYS A 405 6.38 3.91 -21.53
N GLU A 406 6.21 3.00 -22.49
CA GLU A 406 4.91 2.58 -23.00
C GLU A 406 4.53 1.22 -22.43
N ILE A 407 3.35 1.09 -21.83
CA ILE A 407 2.92 -0.11 -21.13
C ILE A 407 1.82 -0.81 -21.93
N LYS A 408 2.00 -2.11 -22.22
CA LYS A 408 1.04 -2.91 -22.99
C LYS A 408 0.81 -4.29 -22.38
N TYR A 409 -0.44 -4.60 -22.07
CA TYR A 409 -0.85 -5.96 -21.71
C TYR A 409 -1.13 -6.77 -22.98
N SER A 410 -0.48 -7.92 -23.11
CA SER A 410 -0.68 -8.84 -24.25
C SER A 410 -0.60 -10.30 -23.80
N LYS A 411 -1.28 -11.19 -24.55
CA LYS A 411 -1.27 -12.64 -24.28
C LYS A 411 -0.16 -13.39 -25.04
N ALA A 412 0.49 -12.70 -25.97
CA ALA A 412 1.61 -13.15 -26.78
C ALA A 412 2.62 -12.01 -26.89
N PRO A 413 3.82 -12.24 -27.47
CA PRO A 413 4.76 -11.18 -27.74
C PRO A 413 4.09 -10.03 -28.49
N PHE A 414 4.27 -8.80 -27.97
CA PHE A 414 3.57 -7.62 -28.50
C PHE A 414 4.17 -7.21 -29.83
N GLN A 415 3.34 -7.07 -30.86
CA GLN A 415 3.76 -6.65 -32.18
C GLN A 415 3.59 -5.13 -32.32
N ILE A 416 4.69 -4.42 -32.58
CA ILE A 416 4.63 -3.01 -32.97
C ILE A 416 4.29 -2.96 -34.46
N THR A 417 3.11 -2.43 -34.76
CA THR A 417 2.67 -2.16 -36.14
C THR A 417 3.10 -0.75 -36.58
N ASN A 418 3.01 -0.44 -37.86
CA ASN A 418 3.30 0.92 -38.37
C ASN A 418 2.52 2.01 -37.60
N THR A 419 1.23 1.81 -37.38
CA THR A 419 0.39 2.78 -36.62
C THR A 419 0.83 2.95 -35.18
N ILE A 420 1.30 1.87 -34.54
CA ILE A 420 1.81 1.92 -33.17
C ILE A 420 3.14 2.67 -33.15
N ASP A 421 4.03 2.39 -34.10
CA ASP A 421 5.29 3.08 -34.21
C ASP A 421 5.10 4.58 -34.45
N GLU A 422 4.28 4.98 -35.41
CA GLU A 422 3.93 6.39 -35.64
C GLU A 422 3.43 7.07 -34.35
N ASN A 423 2.62 6.38 -33.55
CA ASN A 423 2.15 6.89 -32.27
C ASN A 423 3.29 7.04 -31.25
N LEU A 424 4.19 6.08 -31.17
CA LEU A 424 5.37 6.13 -30.28
C LEU A 424 6.31 7.26 -30.67
N GLN A 425 6.58 7.44 -31.95
CA GLN A 425 7.39 8.55 -32.47
C GLN A 425 6.71 9.90 -32.18
N ASN A 426 5.40 10.03 -32.42
CA ASN A 426 4.66 11.24 -32.08
C ASN A 426 4.76 11.55 -30.57
N LYS A 427 4.63 10.57 -29.70
CA LYS A 427 4.79 10.79 -28.25
C LYS A 427 6.19 11.31 -27.90
N ARG A 428 7.24 10.71 -28.47
CA ARG A 428 8.64 11.09 -28.24
C ARG A 428 8.92 12.51 -28.75
N GLU A 429 8.54 12.81 -29.98
CA GLU A 429 8.76 14.13 -30.60
C GLU A 429 7.99 15.23 -29.89
N ARG A 430 6.70 14.99 -29.60
CA ARG A 430 5.87 15.94 -28.83
C ARG A 430 6.44 16.19 -27.45
N PHE A 431 6.90 15.15 -26.76
CA PHE A 431 7.52 15.30 -25.45
C PHE A 431 8.78 16.17 -25.52
N ILE A 432 9.67 15.94 -26.47
CA ILE A 432 10.90 16.73 -26.65
C ILE A 432 10.55 18.19 -26.98
N GLN A 433 9.64 18.42 -27.92
CA GLN A 433 9.25 19.76 -28.36
C GLN A 433 8.58 20.58 -27.25
N GLU A 434 7.65 19.98 -26.54
CA GLU A 434 6.86 20.70 -25.51
C GLU A 434 7.63 20.91 -24.22
N THR A 435 8.57 20.05 -23.88
CA THR A 435 9.38 20.18 -22.65
C THR A 435 10.69 20.94 -22.88
N GLY A 436 11.18 21.00 -24.12
CA GLY A 436 12.48 21.56 -24.45
C GLY A 436 13.65 20.80 -23.82
N THR A 437 13.47 19.51 -23.52
CA THR A 437 14.51 18.70 -22.86
C THR A 437 15.73 18.51 -23.77
N GLU A 438 16.91 18.69 -23.19
CA GLU A 438 18.20 18.38 -23.85
C GLU A 438 18.68 16.96 -23.57
N LYS A 439 18.00 16.24 -22.65
CA LYS A 439 18.33 14.86 -22.29
C LYS A 439 17.99 13.89 -23.42
N ALA A 440 18.75 12.78 -23.51
CA ALA A 440 18.44 11.70 -24.42
C ALA A 440 17.10 11.02 -24.01
N VAL A 441 16.17 10.87 -24.94
CA VAL A 441 14.87 10.24 -24.69
C VAL A 441 14.88 8.83 -25.24
N HIS A 442 14.91 7.84 -24.34
CA HIS A 442 14.94 6.41 -24.64
C HIS A 442 13.51 5.83 -24.59
N LEU A 443 13.07 5.25 -25.68
CA LEU A 443 11.82 4.51 -25.73
C LEU A 443 11.98 3.17 -24.98
N THR A 444 11.12 2.94 -24.00
CA THR A 444 11.11 1.72 -23.19
C THR A 444 9.73 1.07 -23.30
N MET A 445 9.67 -0.15 -23.81
CA MET A 445 8.42 -0.92 -23.86
C MET A 445 8.32 -1.82 -22.63
N ILE A 446 7.20 -1.73 -21.93
CA ILE A 446 6.87 -2.60 -20.78
C ILE A 446 5.69 -3.47 -21.20
N THR A 447 5.92 -4.75 -21.41
CA THR A 447 4.90 -5.67 -21.93
C THR A 447 4.84 -6.95 -21.10
N THR A 448 3.71 -7.65 -21.12
CA THR A 448 3.60 -8.92 -20.39
C THR A 448 4.48 -10.02 -20.99
N MET A 449 4.64 -10.07 -22.31
CA MET A 449 5.26 -11.21 -23.02
C MET A 449 6.44 -10.80 -23.93
N GLY A 450 7.03 -9.61 -23.75
CA GLY A 450 8.08 -9.09 -24.62
C GLY A 450 7.54 -8.57 -25.96
N LEU A 451 8.45 -8.32 -26.89
CA LEU A 451 8.15 -7.83 -28.24
C LEU A 451 8.35 -8.93 -29.29
N SER A 452 7.53 -8.91 -30.35
CA SER A 452 7.83 -9.64 -31.56
C SER A 452 8.95 -8.94 -32.31
N ASP A 453 9.87 -9.72 -32.89
CA ASP A 453 10.95 -9.20 -33.72
C ASP A 453 10.38 -8.68 -35.05
N ASN A 454 10.54 -7.38 -35.30
CA ASN A 454 10.19 -6.71 -36.51
C ASN A 454 10.98 -5.37 -36.63
N PRO A 455 11.04 -4.72 -37.79
CA PRO A 455 11.81 -3.48 -37.98
C PRO A 455 11.43 -2.36 -37.01
N TYR A 456 10.16 -2.23 -36.62
CA TYR A 456 9.70 -1.20 -35.70
C TYR A 456 10.16 -1.44 -34.24
N ALA A 457 10.41 -2.70 -33.87
CA ALA A 457 10.92 -3.04 -32.55
C ALA A 457 12.40 -2.64 -32.35
N TRP A 458 13.15 -2.41 -33.42
CA TRP A 458 14.57 -2.03 -33.37
C TRP A 458 14.79 -0.60 -32.84
N ASP A 459 13.77 0.26 -32.93
CA ASP A 459 13.82 1.63 -32.36
C ASP A 459 13.56 1.65 -30.85
N VAL A 460 13.25 0.52 -30.23
CA VAL A 460 13.03 0.40 -28.79
C VAL A 460 14.37 0.14 -28.08
N GLN A 461 14.81 1.08 -27.25
CA GLN A 461 16.09 0.97 -26.53
C GLN A 461 16.04 -0.05 -25.38
N SER A 462 14.88 -0.27 -24.78
CA SER A 462 14.76 -1.21 -23.65
C SER A 462 13.40 -1.90 -23.63
N VAL A 463 13.42 -3.18 -23.24
CA VAL A 463 12.21 -3.98 -23.06
C VAL A 463 12.18 -4.54 -21.64
N VAL A 464 11.06 -4.32 -20.95
CA VAL A 464 10.75 -4.90 -19.65
C VAL A 464 9.57 -5.84 -19.82
N THR A 465 9.67 -7.03 -19.28
CA THR A 465 8.61 -8.04 -19.34
C THR A 465 7.91 -8.20 -17.98
N MET A 466 6.78 -8.91 -17.98
CA MET A 466 6.12 -9.30 -16.74
C MET A 466 7.09 -10.01 -15.79
N ASP A 467 7.95 -10.90 -16.29
CA ASP A 467 8.85 -11.67 -15.45
C ASP A 467 9.88 -10.80 -14.71
N ASP A 468 10.26 -9.67 -15.30
CA ASP A 468 11.17 -8.69 -14.69
C ASP A 468 10.55 -7.98 -13.47
N LEU A 469 9.21 -8.00 -13.33
CA LEU A 469 8.51 -7.44 -12.17
C LEU A 469 8.50 -8.40 -10.94
N PHE A 470 8.90 -9.67 -11.12
CA PHE A 470 8.94 -10.69 -10.07
C PHE A 470 10.30 -10.77 -9.37
N VAL A 471 10.96 -9.64 -9.14
CA VAL A 471 12.19 -9.53 -8.35
C VAL A 471 11.91 -8.80 -7.03
N LEU A 472 12.72 -9.13 -5.97
CA LEU A 472 12.61 -8.50 -4.65
C LEU A 472 13.49 -7.25 -4.57
#